data_8ef0b9bc907e3444bafca10e3fbd61c7
#
_entry.id   8ef0b9bc907e3444bafca10e3fbd61c7
#
_cell.length_a   1.000
_cell.length_b   1.000
_cell.length_c   1.000
_cell.angle_alpha   90.00
_cell.angle_beta   90.00
_cell.angle_gamma   90.00
#
_symmetry.space_group_name_H-M   'P 1'
#
loop_
_entity.id
_entity.type
_entity.pdbx_description
1 polymer ?
#
loop_
_entity_poly.entity_id
_entity_poly.type
_entity_poly.pdbx_seq_one_letter_code
_entity_poly.pdbx_strand_id
1 'polypeptide(L)'
;MAGNTLMGTFEHTIDAKGRMAFPTKLRERLGLSFIVTIGPENCLYVYSEEEWENFTEKIKTLTGEKARAAKLFIIKACTVEPDKQGRILIPQNLREYAGLDHDVTVLGVINRAEIWDTAHFNEVSGAVTEEMLSDALSDIAF
;
A
#
# COMPACT_ATOMS: atom_id res chain seq x y z
N MET A 1 20.71 -2.12 3.90
CA MET A 1 20.76 -0.71 4.27
C MET A 1 19.64 -0.36 5.21
N ALA A 2 19.98 0.23 6.34
CA ALA A 2 18.98 0.58 7.36
C ALA A 2 17.90 1.53 6.85
N GLY A 3 18.17 2.27 5.78
CA GLY A 3 17.25 3.26 5.26
C GLY A 3 16.11 2.76 4.38
N ASN A 4 16.05 1.46 4.10
CA ASN A 4 15.08 0.95 3.13
C ASN A 4 13.75 0.48 3.71
N THR A 5 13.66 0.35 5.03
CA THR A 5 12.43 -0.12 5.66
C THR A 5 11.42 1.01 5.75
N LEU A 6 10.25 0.79 5.18
CA LEU A 6 9.12 1.73 5.31
C LEU A 6 8.38 1.45 6.60
N MET A 7 8.00 2.50 7.30
CA MET A 7 7.25 2.38 8.55
C MET A 7 6.47 3.67 8.81
N GLY A 8 5.51 3.59 9.71
CA GLY A 8 4.77 4.75 10.17
C GLY A 8 3.38 4.85 9.58
N THR A 9 2.62 5.79 10.12
CA THR A 9 1.24 6.06 9.74
C THR A 9 1.10 7.54 9.47
N PHE A 10 0.49 7.87 8.33
CA PHE A 10 0.36 9.26 7.87
C PHE A 10 -1.08 9.51 7.44
N GLU A 11 -1.67 10.59 7.93
CA GLU A 11 -3.05 10.94 7.57
C GLU A 11 -3.07 12.06 6.54
N HIS A 12 -3.86 11.86 5.50
CA HIS A 12 -4.00 12.80 4.39
C HIS A 12 -5.45 12.83 3.94
N THR A 13 -5.73 13.61 2.91
CA THR A 13 -7.05 13.63 2.28
C THR A 13 -6.90 13.41 0.79
N ILE A 14 -7.97 12.89 0.18
CA ILE A 14 -8.03 12.71 -1.26
C ILE A 14 -9.18 13.56 -1.79
N ASP A 15 -8.97 14.28 -2.91
CA ASP A 15 -10.01 15.13 -3.46
C ASP A 15 -10.91 14.33 -4.43
N ALA A 16 -11.97 14.99 -4.92
CA ALA A 16 -12.96 14.34 -5.77
C ALA A 16 -12.36 13.83 -7.09
N LYS A 17 -11.23 14.39 -7.51
CA LYS A 17 -10.56 13.96 -8.74
C LYS A 17 -9.56 12.83 -8.51
N GLY A 18 -9.34 12.45 -7.27
CA GLY A 18 -8.44 11.37 -6.93
C GLY A 18 -7.02 11.81 -6.64
N ARG A 19 -6.80 13.09 -6.38
CA ARG A 19 -5.46 13.61 -6.05
C ARG A 19 -5.30 13.62 -4.54
N MET A 20 -4.13 13.17 -4.09
CA MET A 20 -3.77 13.18 -2.67
C MET A 20 -2.29 13.48 -2.51
N ALA A 21 -1.94 14.19 -1.44
CA ALA A 21 -0.54 14.34 -1.07
C ALA A 21 -0.03 12.99 -0.58
N PHE A 22 1.19 12.66 -0.93
CA PHE A 22 1.80 11.42 -0.48
C PHE A 22 2.92 11.74 0.50
N PRO A 23 3.06 11.00 1.62
CA PRO A 23 4.06 11.35 2.64
C PRO A 23 5.47 11.44 2.10
N THR A 24 6.14 12.56 2.34
CA THR A 24 7.50 12.81 1.86
C THR A 24 8.47 11.71 2.32
N LYS A 25 8.34 11.28 3.56
CA LYS A 25 9.21 10.24 4.11
C LYS A 25 9.14 8.93 3.34
N LEU A 26 7.95 8.57 2.87
CA LEU A 26 7.79 7.36 2.07
C LEU A 26 8.20 7.58 0.62
N ARG A 27 7.93 8.78 0.07
CA ARG A 27 8.32 9.10 -1.31
C ARG A 27 9.82 9.01 -1.51
N GLU A 28 10.59 9.43 -0.53
CA GLU A 28 12.05 9.37 -0.63
C GLU A 28 12.58 7.97 -0.87
N ARG A 29 11.85 6.97 -0.37
CA ARG A 29 12.24 5.56 -0.51
C ARG A 29 11.59 4.89 -1.69
N LEU A 30 10.43 5.37 -2.11
CA LEU A 30 9.71 4.80 -3.24
C LEU A 30 10.24 5.28 -4.59
N GLY A 31 10.87 6.45 -4.62
CA GLY A 31 11.47 6.98 -5.84
C GLY A 31 10.59 7.99 -6.56
N LEU A 32 10.98 8.36 -7.78
CA LEU A 32 10.31 9.37 -8.58
C LEU A 32 9.01 8.87 -9.19
N SER A 33 8.90 7.58 -9.40
CA SER A 33 7.66 6.96 -9.84
C SER A 33 7.52 5.63 -9.10
N PHE A 34 6.29 5.26 -8.80
CA PHE A 34 6.05 4.01 -8.09
C PHE A 34 4.73 3.39 -8.55
N ILE A 35 4.49 2.18 -8.14
CA ILE A 35 3.36 1.38 -8.62
C ILE A 35 2.30 1.27 -7.54
N VAL A 36 1.04 1.54 -7.89
CA VAL A 36 -0.11 1.39 -7.01
C VAL A 36 -0.99 0.29 -7.57
N THR A 37 -1.41 -0.62 -6.72
CA THR A 37 -2.31 -1.70 -7.13
C THR A 37 -3.23 -2.09 -5.97
N ILE A 38 -4.14 -3.02 -6.22
CA ILE A 38 -5.05 -3.51 -5.18
C ILE A 38 -4.27 -4.31 -4.15
N GLY A 39 -4.70 -4.24 -2.91
CA GLY A 39 -4.17 -5.08 -1.83
C GLY A 39 -5.28 -5.85 -1.15
N PRO A 40 -4.95 -6.90 -0.41
CA PRO A 40 -5.95 -7.59 0.40
C PRO A 40 -6.61 -6.65 1.40
N GLU A 41 -7.78 -6.99 1.89
CA GLU A 41 -8.51 -6.20 2.88
C GLU A 41 -9.03 -4.86 2.35
N ASN A 42 -9.19 -4.75 1.03
CA ASN A 42 -9.73 -3.56 0.38
C ASN A 42 -8.89 -2.31 0.66
N CYS A 43 -7.59 -2.43 0.51
CA CYS A 43 -6.66 -1.31 0.54
C CYS A 43 -5.84 -1.31 -0.74
N LEU A 44 -4.97 -0.32 -0.90
CA LEU A 44 -4.06 -0.26 -2.04
C LEU A 44 -2.64 -0.51 -1.55
N TYR A 45 -1.88 -1.29 -2.30
CA TYR A 45 -0.46 -1.50 -2.06
C TYR A 45 0.34 -0.60 -2.99
N VAL A 46 1.44 -0.08 -2.47
CA VAL A 46 2.33 0.84 -3.20
C VAL A 46 3.75 0.31 -3.12
N TYR A 47 4.36 0.11 -4.29
CA TYR A 47 5.72 -0.42 -4.38
C TYR A 47 6.62 0.54 -5.15
N SER A 48 7.91 0.60 -4.76
CA SER A 48 8.92 1.17 -5.64
C SER A 48 9.04 0.30 -6.89
N GLU A 49 9.66 0.82 -7.93
CA GLU A 49 9.87 0.04 -9.15
C GLU A 49 10.70 -1.21 -8.88
N GLU A 50 11.72 -1.09 -8.03
CA GLU A 50 12.56 -2.22 -7.65
C GLU A 50 11.78 -3.30 -6.91
N GLU A 51 10.99 -2.91 -5.91
CA GLU A 51 10.19 -3.85 -5.14
C GLU A 51 9.09 -4.48 -6.00
N TRP A 52 8.57 -3.73 -6.95
CA TRP A 52 7.58 -4.26 -7.89
C TRP A 52 8.19 -5.36 -8.75
N GLU A 53 9.43 -5.17 -9.22
CA GLU A 53 10.13 -6.21 -9.97
C GLU A 53 10.34 -7.45 -9.13
N ASN A 54 10.76 -7.29 -7.88
CA ASN A 54 10.93 -8.42 -6.96
C ASN A 54 9.61 -9.18 -6.75
N PHE A 55 8.54 -8.42 -6.58
CA PHE A 55 7.21 -8.99 -6.39
C PHE A 55 6.74 -9.76 -7.63
N THR A 56 6.91 -9.19 -8.82
CA THR A 56 6.48 -9.84 -10.06
C THR A 56 7.30 -11.10 -10.35
N GLU A 57 8.58 -11.10 -10.01
CA GLU A 57 9.39 -12.32 -10.14
C GLU A 57 8.84 -13.46 -9.30
N LYS A 58 8.39 -13.15 -8.08
CA LYS A 58 7.79 -14.15 -7.22
C LYS A 58 6.45 -14.66 -7.76
N ILE A 59 5.67 -13.76 -8.38
CA ILE A 59 4.39 -14.15 -8.98
C ILE A 59 4.60 -15.16 -10.11
N LYS A 60 5.67 -15.04 -10.86
CA LYS A 60 5.97 -15.97 -11.96
C LYS A 60 6.11 -17.42 -11.49
N THR A 61 6.39 -17.63 -10.22
CA THR A 61 6.55 -18.99 -9.67
C THR A 61 5.24 -19.64 -9.26
N LEU A 62 4.16 -18.86 -9.22
CA LEU A 62 2.86 -19.36 -8.81
C LEU A 62 2.16 -20.11 -9.94
N THR A 63 1.34 -21.10 -9.57
CA THR A 63 0.54 -21.88 -10.52
C THR A 63 -0.89 -22.01 -10.01
N GLY A 64 -1.80 -22.43 -10.90
CA GLY A 64 -3.19 -22.73 -10.53
C GLY A 64 -3.96 -21.51 -10.04
N GLU A 65 -4.75 -21.71 -8.99
CA GLU A 65 -5.61 -20.68 -8.44
C GLU A 65 -4.83 -19.48 -7.89
N LYS A 66 -3.66 -19.74 -7.30
CA LYS A 66 -2.83 -18.67 -6.76
C LYS A 66 -2.32 -17.77 -7.87
N ALA A 67 -1.91 -18.36 -8.99
CA ALA A 67 -1.47 -17.59 -10.15
C ALA A 67 -2.62 -16.74 -10.71
N ARG A 68 -3.82 -17.32 -10.76
CA ARG A 68 -5.00 -16.60 -11.26
C ARG A 68 -5.35 -15.42 -10.38
N ALA A 69 -5.32 -15.62 -9.07
CA ALA A 69 -5.59 -14.53 -8.12
C ALA A 69 -4.52 -13.45 -8.18
N ALA A 70 -3.24 -13.85 -8.21
CA ALA A 70 -2.13 -12.91 -8.26
C ALA A 70 -2.13 -12.07 -9.54
N LYS A 71 -2.69 -12.60 -10.62
CA LYS A 71 -2.81 -11.87 -11.87
C LYS A 71 -3.55 -10.54 -11.70
N LEU A 72 -4.50 -10.49 -10.78
CA LEU A 72 -5.27 -9.26 -10.52
C LEU A 72 -4.36 -8.13 -10.02
N PHE A 73 -3.33 -8.44 -9.25
CA PHE A 73 -2.38 -7.42 -8.80
C PHE A 73 -1.68 -6.77 -9.99
N ILE A 74 -1.38 -7.56 -11.00
CA ILE A 74 -0.67 -7.06 -12.19
C ILE A 74 -1.59 -6.23 -13.07
N ILE A 75 -2.78 -6.73 -13.38
CA ILE A 75 -3.66 -6.06 -14.34
C ILE A 75 -4.34 -4.82 -13.75
N LYS A 76 -4.39 -4.68 -12.43
CA LYS A 76 -4.94 -3.51 -11.77
C LYS A 76 -3.88 -2.46 -11.43
N ALA A 77 -2.63 -2.79 -11.64
CA ALA A 77 -1.53 -1.90 -11.28
C ALA A 77 -1.43 -0.71 -12.23
N CYS A 78 -1.00 0.42 -11.69
CA CYS A 78 -0.68 1.59 -12.48
C CYS A 78 0.56 2.28 -11.91
N THR A 79 1.30 2.97 -12.77
CA THR A 79 2.43 3.76 -12.36
C THR A 79 1.94 5.16 -12.01
N VAL A 80 2.40 5.70 -10.90
CA VAL A 80 2.09 7.07 -10.50
C VAL A 80 3.38 7.86 -10.32
N GLU A 81 3.31 9.14 -10.65
CA GLU A 81 4.43 10.07 -10.47
C GLU A 81 3.91 11.25 -9.67
N PRO A 82 4.51 11.55 -8.50
CA PRO A 82 4.11 12.73 -7.75
C PRO A 82 4.33 13.99 -8.58
N ASP A 83 3.40 14.92 -8.50
CA ASP A 83 3.54 16.22 -9.16
C ASP A 83 4.50 17.11 -8.35
N LYS A 84 4.65 18.35 -8.78
CA LYS A 84 5.58 19.30 -8.12
C LYS A 84 5.22 19.57 -6.67
N GLN A 85 3.96 19.35 -6.30
CA GLN A 85 3.47 19.54 -4.94
C GLN A 85 3.48 18.25 -4.13
N GLY A 86 3.99 17.16 -4.71
CA GLY A 86 4.04 15.87 -4.02
C GLY A 86 2.72 15.12 -4.02
N ARG A 87 1.78 15.48 -4.89
CA ARG A 87 0.49 14.81 -4.98
C ARG A 87 0.53 13.72 -6.06
N ILE A 88 -0.20 12.64 -5.80
CA ILE A 88 -0.38 11.56 -6.77
C ILE A 88 -1.86 11.49 -7.16
N LEU A 89 -2.11 10.91 -8.33
CA LEU A 89 -3.47 10.71 -8.82
C LEU A 89 -3.81 9.22 -8.73
N ILE A 90 -4.84 8.90 -7.96
CA ILE A 90 -5.31 7.52 -7.82
C ILE A 90 -6.47 7.33 -8.80
N PRO A 91 -6.36 6.38 -9.75
CA PRO A 91 -7.45 6.12 -10.71
C PRO A 91 -8.75 5.74 -10.02
N GLN A 92 -9.86 6.05 -10.67
CA GLN A 92 -11.18 5.83 -10.10
C GLN A 92 -11.44 4.38 -9.70
N ASN A 93 -11.02 3.42 -10.54
CA ASN A 93 -11.25 2.01 -10.23
C ASN A 93 -10.53 1.58 -8.95
N LEU A 94 -9.34 2.13 -8.68
CA LEU A 94 -8.62 1.82 -7.45
C LEU A 94 -9.25 2.51 -6.24
N ARG A 95 -9.71 3.74 -6.42
CA ARG A 95 -10.43 4.45 -5.35
C ARG A 95 -11.70 3.71 -4.95
N GLU A 96 -12.43 3.20 -5.93
CA GLU A 96 -13.66 2.44 -5.68
C GLU A 96 -13.35 1.13 -4.96
N TYR A 97 -12.32 0.44 -5.40
CA TYR A 97 -11.93 -0.82 -4.76
C TYR A 97 -11.61 -0.61 -3.28
N ALA A 98 -10.85 0.40 -2.96
CA ALA A 98 -10.41 0.67 -1.58
C ALA A 98 -11.39 1.54 -0.79
N GLY A 99 -12.48 1.99 -1.42
CA GLY A 99 -13.47 2.83 -0.77
C GLY A 99 -12.94 4.18 -0.33
N LEU A 100 -11.96 4.73 -1.06
CA LEU A 100 -11.37 6.01 -0.71
C LEU A 100 -12.36 7.13 -1.01
N ASP A 101 -12.70 7.90 0.03
CA ASP A 101 -13.70 8.96 -0.09
C ASP A 101 -13.09 10.33 0.20
N HIS A 102 -12.61 10.55 1.40
CA HIS A 102 -12.02 11.83 1.80
C HIS A 102 -10.78 11.63 2.65
N ASP A 103 -10.94 11.09 3.85
CA ASP A 103 -9.80 10.86 4.74
C ASP A 103 -9.12 9.55 4.38
N VAL A 104 -7.81 9.62 4.17
CA VAL A 104 -7.00 8.45 3.83
C VAL A 104 -5.85 8.30 4.81
N THR A 105 -5.48 7.06 5.07
CA THR A 105 -4.36 6.74 5.93
C THR A 105 -3.32 6.00 5.09
N VAL A 106 -2.09 6.50 5.10
CA VAL A 106 -0.98 5.88 4.37
C VAL A 106 -0.06 5.23 5.39
N LEU A 107 0.26 3.97 5.15
CA LEU A 107 1.11 3.17 6.05
C LEU A 107 2.41 2.82 5.36
N GLY A 108 3.50 2.80 6.14
CA GLY A 108 4.74 2.18 5.70
C GLY A 108 4.80 0.78 6.31
N VAL A 109 4.98 -0.25 5.48
CA VAL A 109 4.98 -1.65 5.93
C VAL A 109 6.15 -2.39 5.28
N ILE A 110 7.32 -2.20 5.85
CA ILE A 110 8.58 -2.87 5.45
C ILE A 110 9.01 -2.52 4.03
N ASN A 111 8.51 -3.22 3.02
CA ASN A 111 8.93 -3.05 1.63
C ASN A 111 7.84 -2.48 0.74
N ARG A 112 6.75 -1.98 1.33
CA ARG A 112 5.66 -1.37 0.59
C ARG A 112 4.99 -0.29 1.43
N ALA A 113 4.23 0.56 0.78
CA ALA A 113 3.29 1.42 1.47
C ALA A 113 1.89 0.89 1.21
N GLU A 114 0.92 1.33 2.02
CA GLU A 114 -0.49 0.97 1.85
C GLU A 114 -1.32 2.24 1.96
N ILE A 115 -2.37 2.32 1.15
CA ILE A 115 -3.31 3.44 1.21
C ILE A 115 -4.68 2.88 1.59
N TRP A 116 -5.23 3.40 2.68
CA TRP A 116 -6.50 2.95 3.24
C TRP A 116 -7.46 4.09 3.38
N ASP A 117 -8.75 3.80 3.24
CA ASP A 117 -9.77 4.68 3.79
C ASP A 117 -9.60 4.70 5.30
N THR A 118 -9.58 5.88 5.90
CA THR A 118 -9.25 6.01 7.32
C THR A 118 -10.23 5.25 8.22
N ALA A 119 -11.52 5.37 7.97
CA ALA A 119 -12.52 4.68 8.77
C ALA A 119 -12.35 3.16 8.69
N HIS A 120 -12.09 2.65 7.49
CA HIS A 120 -11.87 1.22 7.28
C HIS A 120 -10.60 0.75 8.00
N PHE A 121 -9.52 1.53 7.90
CA PHE A 121 -8.29 1.20 8.60
C PHE A 121 -8.50 1.14 10.11
N ASN A 122 -9.25 2.09 10.66
CA ASN A 122 -9.51 2.11 12.09
C ASN A 122 -10.30 0.88 12.55
N GLU A 123 -11.23 0.41 11.72
CA GLU A 123 -11.97 -0.83 12.00
C GLU A 123 -11.03 -2.03 12.03
N VAL A 124 -10.22 -2.18 11.00
CA VAL A 124 -9.34 -3.34 10.88
C VAL A 124 -8.27 -3.34 11.97
N SER A 125 -7.62 -2.19 12.20
CA SER A 125 -6.58 -2.10 13.23
C SER A 125 -7.16 -2.21 14.63
N GLY A 126 -8.37 -1.71 14.84
CA GLY A 126 -9.05 -1.81 16.13
C GLY A 126 -9.44 -3.23 16.52
N ALA A 127 -9.47 -4.13 15.56
CA ALA A 127 -9.75 -5.55 15.84
C ALA A 127 -8.52 -6.32 16.35
N VAL A 128 -7.34 -5.72 16.29
CA VAL A 128 -6.12 -6.33 16.81
C VAL A 128 -6.09 -6.18 18.33
N THR A 129 -6.03 -7.31 19.04
CA THR A 129 -6.00 -7.32 20.50
C THR A 129 -4.58 -7.40 21.04
N GLU A 130 -4.43 -7.05 22.32
CA GLU A 130 -3.14 -7.22 23.00
C GLU A 130 -2.65 -8.66 22.96
N GLU A 131 -3.57 -9.63 23.08
CA GLU A 131 -3.24 -11.03 23.02
C GLU A 131 -2.70 -11.43 21.64
N MET A 132 -3.35 -10.96 20.59
CA MET A 132 -2.89 -11.20 19.21
C MET A 132 -1.49 -10.63 18.99
N LEU A 133 -1.26 -9.42 19.48
CA LEU A 133 0.04 -8.76 19.36
C LEU A 133 1.11 -9.54 20.12
N SER A 134 0.81 -9.94 21.33
CA SER A 134 1.72 -10.71 22.18
C SER A 134 2.10 -12.03 21.54
N ASP A 135 1.12 -12.74 21.00
CA ASP A 135 1.33 -14.03 20.33
C ASP A 135 2.25 -13.86 19.11
N ALA A 136 2.01 -12.81 18.31
CA ALA A 136 2.82 -12.55 17.12
C ALA A 136 4.28 -12.27 17.50
N LEU A 137 4.49 -11.47 18.53
CA LEU A 137 5.85 -11.13 18.99
C LEU A 137 6.57 -12.34 19.56
N SER A 138 5.86 -13.26 20.21
CA SER A 138 6.44 -14.48 20.75
C SER A 138 7.02 -15.36 19.64
N ASP A 139 6.40 -15.38 18.47
CA ASP A 139 6.85 -16.19 17.35
C ASP A 139 8.13 -15.65 16.70
N ILE A 140 8.51 -14.40 16.99
CA ILE A 140 9.70 -13.78 16.40
C ILE A 140 10.92 -13.91 17.30
N ALA A 141 10.82 -14.71 18.34
CA ALA A 141 11.95 -15.06 19.20
C ALA A 141 12.65 -13.86 19.84
N PHE A 142 12.01 -13.25 20.75
CA PHE A 142 12.70 -12.32 21.63
C PHE A 142 13.65 -13.04 22.53
#